data_e02f8541928d8cf90723ef5a5bc1b1a7
#
_entry.id   e02f8541928d8cf90723ef5a5bc1b1a7
#
_cell.length_a   1.000
_cell.length_b   1.000
_cell.length_c   1.000
_cell.angle_alpha   90.00
_cell.angle_beta   90.00
_cell.angle_gamma   90.00
#
_symmetry.space_group_name_H-M   'P 1'
#
loop_
_entity.id
_entity.type
_entity.pdbx_description
1 polymer ?
#
loop_
_entity_poly.entity_id
_entity_poly.type
_entity_poly.pdbx_seq_one_letter_code
_entity_poly.pdbx_strand_id
1 'polypeptide(L)'
;MSNITFLGVGKLGKDCAEVFASKGHTVTGYDINPFESDYITQKDTMKEAIQGSEIIFVALPTPHHADYDGRYPTSDLEPKDFEYTILKSVVEEANQYCTKEQLMVIISTTMPGTIREQIAPLASNVRLVYNPYLIALGTIRGDVVNPEMVMIGTENGDIDKDAHELISFYDSVMENEPRVEIFTWEECELTKIFYNTFISAKIVLVNLIQDLANKIGNSNVDTITNALARCDSVIMGPKFMKGGMGDGGPCHPRDMITVRWIAEKYDLGYDLFGSIMTARERQALNMAEYLMSTANGLPVCVVGTAYKKGVPFEFGSSSIMVGHYLKEIGCDVSYYDPDMCNTIDASINRVYLLAHGDDYNIDFTTDSIIVDPWRTYTSDKNFKIIHYGNTKST
;
A
#
# COMPACT_ATOMS: atom_id res chain seq x y z
N MET A 1 29.40 10.80 -11.04
CA MET A 1 30.16 9.60 -10.61
C MET A 1 30.24 9.71 -9.09
N SER A 2 29.70 8.72 -8.37
CA SER A 2 29.61 8.73 -6.90
C SER A 2 30.36 7.56 -6.30
N ASN A 3 30.81 7.74 -5.06
CA ASN A 3 31.38 6.67 -4.25
C ASN A 3 30.26 6.04 -3.44
N ILE A 4 29.97 4.78 -3.66
CA ILE A 4 28.87 4.06 -3.02
C ILE A 4 29.35 2.81 -2.30
N THR A 5 28.64 2.48 -1.22
CA THR A 5 28.86 1.25 -0.46
C THR A 5 27.59 0.42 -0.42
N PHE A 6 27.77 -0.90 -0.55
CA PHE A 6 26.73 -1.88 -0.24
C PHE A 6 27.04 -2.59 1.06
N LEU A 7 26.10 -2.52 1.99
CA LEU A 7 26.05 -3.37 3.19
C LEU A 7 25.05 -4.50 2.90
N GLY A 8 25.60 -5.70 2.76
CA GLY A 8 24.87 -6.85 2.20
C GLY A 8 25.11 -7.01 0.70
N VAL A 9 26.02 -7.92 0.34
CA VAL A 9 26.40 -8.23 -1.06
C VAL A 9 25.93 -9.66 -1.41
N GLY A 10 24.70 -9.98 -0.94
CA GLY A 10 23.99 -11.20 -1.27
C GLY A 10 23.38 -11.18 -2.67
N LYS A 11 22.41 -12.06 -2.94
CA LYS A 11 21.79 -12.24 -4.27
C LYS A 11 21.28 -10.96 -4.91
N LEU A 12 20.63 -10.08 -4.14
CA LEU A 12 20.13 -8.80 -4.64
C LEU A 12 21.23 -7.74 -4.66
N GLY A 13 21.90 -7.56 -3.50
CA GLY A 13 22.89 -6.49 -3.32
C GLY A 13 24.04 -6.57 -4.29
N LYS A 14 24.55 -7.78 -4.60
CA LYS A 14 25.62 -7.98 -5.56
C LYS A 14 25.24 -7.52 -6.97
N ASP A 15 24.11 -7.98 -7.48
CA ASP A 15 23.67 -7.63 -8.83
C ASP A 15 23.42 -6.11 -8.97
N CYS A 16 22.81 -5.48 -7.97
CA CYS A 16 22.61 -4.03 -7.95
C CYS A 16 23.97 -3.29 -7.94
N ALA A 17 24.88 -3.70 -7.06
CA ALA A 17 26.20 -3.10 -6.91
C ALA A 17 27.03 -3.20 -8.20
N GLU A 18 27.01 -4.35 -8.88
CA GLU A 18 27.70 -4.55 -10.14
C GLU A 18 27.08 -3.71 -11.29
N VAL A 19 25.76 -3.55 -11.30
CA VAL A 19 25.07 -2.64 -12.25
C VAL A 19 25.56 -1.21 -12.02
N PHE A 20 25.59 -0.74 -10.79
CA PHE A 20 26.02 0.63 -10.48
C PHE A 20 27.49 0.86 -10.85
N ALA A 21 28.35 -0.13 -10.58
CA ALA A 21 29.75 -0.06 -11.02
C ALA A 21 29.88 -0.01 -12.56
N SER A 22 29.07 -0.78 -13.29
CA SER A 22 29.05 -0.76 -14.76
C SER A 22 28.63 0.58 -15.36
N LYS A 23 27.90 1.41 -14.59
CA LYS A 23 27.50 2.78 -14.93
C LYS A 23 28.56 3.83 -14.55
N GLY A 24 29.70 3.39 -14.07
CA GLY A 24 30.86 4.23 -13.80
C GLY A 24 30.97 4.76 -12.37
N HIS A 25 30.17 4.25 -11.44
CA HIS A 25 30.32 4.56 -10.01
C HIS A 25 31.43 3.73 -9.37
N THR A 26 32.06 4.27 -8.34
CA THR A 26 33.02 3.51 -7.52
C THR A 26 32.22 2.76 -6.44
N VAL A 27 32.29 1.44 -6.46
CA VAL A 27 31.48 0.60 -5.55
C VAL A 27 32.37 -0.18 -4.60
N THR A 28 32.13 0.00 -3.31
CA THR A 28 32.66 -0.86 -2.26
C THR A 28 31.56 -1.75 -1.69
N GLY A 29 31.91 -2.89 -1.12
CA GLY A 29 30.96 -3.80 -0.51
C GLY A 29 31.49 -4.42 0.77
N TYR A 30 30.60 -4.62 1.73
CA TYR A 30 30.82 -5.40 2.93
C TYR A 30 29.71 -6.42 3.13
N ASP A 31 30.08 -7.66 3.34
CA ASP A 31 29.19 -8.77 3.72
C ASP A 31 29.91 -9.66 4.72
N ILE A 32 29.15 -10.30 5.61
CA ILE A 32 29.71 -11.28 6.56
C ILE A 32 30.25 -12.53 5.86
N ASN A 33 29.74 -12.82 4.67
CA ASN A 33 30.24 -13.88 3.81
C ASN A 33 31.14 -13.27 2.73
N PRO A 34 32.26 -13.93 2.40
CA PRO A 34 33.10 -13.48 1.28
C PRO A 34 32.31 -13.59 -0.03
N PHE A 35 32.53 -12.65 -0.92
CA PHE A 35 31.97 -12.66 -2.28
C PHE A 35 33.07 -12.32 -3.29
N GLU A 36 32.91 -12.79 -4.51
CA GLU A 36 33.81 -12.48 -5.61
C GLU A 36 33.11 -11.54 -6.61
N SER A 37 33.78 -10.48 -7.03
CA SER A 37 33.31 -9.57 -8.07
C SER A 37 34.49 -8.82 -8.68
N ASP A 38 34.49 -8.67 -10.00
CA ASP A 38 35.45 -7.83 -10.74
C ASP A 38 35.11 -6.33 -10.67
N TYR A 39 33.93 -6.00 -10.17
CA TYR A 39 33.35 -4.63 -10.20
C TYR A 39 33.23 -4.00 -8.82
N ILE A 40 33.18 -4.79 -7.74
CA ILE A 40 32.95 -4.34 -6.38
C ILE A 40 34.25 -4.55 -5.58
N THR A 41 34.76 -3.48 -4.96
CA THR A 41 35.88 -3.60 -4.03
C THR A 41 35.38 -4.14 -2.69
N GLN A 42 35.68 -5.40 -2.40
CA GLN A 42 35.37 -5.99 -1.09
C GLN A 42 36.22 -5.34 0.00
N LYS A 43 35.63 -5.07 1.16
CA LYS A 43 36.28 -4.57 2.35
C LYS A 43 36.16 -5.58 3.47
N ASP A 44 37.21 -5.64 4.32
CA ASP A 44 37.27 -6.58 5.43
C ASP A 44 36.40 -6.14 6.63
N THR A 45 36.13 -4.83 6.73
CA THR A 45 35.30 -4.26 7.81
C THR A 45 34.25 -3.29 7.25
N MET A 46 33.14 -3.19 7.96
CA MET A 46 32.07 -2.23 7.65
C MET A 46 32.59 -0.79 7.67
N LYS A 47 33.44 -0.46 8.64
CA LYS A 47 34.10 0.84 8.77
C LYS A 47 34.89 1.22 7.51
N GLU A 48 35.71 0.31 6.99
CA GLU A 48 36.47 0.56 5.75
C GLU A 48 35.56 0.70 4.51
N ALA A 49 34.47 -0.05 4.48
CA ALA A 49 33.50 0.05 3.39
C ALA A 49 32.78 1.41 3.36
N ILE A 50 32.38 1.93 4.52
CA ILE A 50 31.66 3.19 4.65
C ILE A 50 32.56 4.41 4.44
N GLN A 51 33.86 4.27 4.70
CA GLN A 51 34.80 5.39 4.64
C GLN A 51 34.90 5.99 3.23
N GLY A 52 34.50 7.26 3.08
CA GLY A 52 34.56 7.99 1.81
C GLY A 52 33.38 7.74 0.89
N SER A 53 32.38 6.98 1.32
CA SER A 53 31.12 6.81 0.56
C SER A 53 30.22 8.03 0.68
N GLU A 54 29.53 8.35 -0.38
CA GLU A 54 28.46 9.37 -0.43
C GLU A 54 27.12 8.72 -0.12
N ILE A 55 26.86 7.55 -0.72
CA ILE A 55 25.61 6.79 -0.56
C ILE A 55 25.92 5.38 -0.06
N ILE A 56 25.17 4.94 0.93
CA ILE A 56 25.30 3.63 1.55
C ILE A 56 24.00 2.86 1.36
N PHE A 57 23.99 1.88 0.47
CA PHE A 57 22.87 0.99 0.25
C PHE A 57 22.88 -0.18 1.23
N VAL A 58 21.77 -0.40 1.90
CA VAL A 58 21.59 -1.50 2.86
C VAL A 58 20.62 -2.53 2.24
N ALA A 59 21.16 -3.67 1.84
CA ALA A 59 20.47 -4.74 1.12
C ALA A 59 20.54 -6.07 1.90
N LEU A 60 19.90 -6.11 3.05
CA LEU A 60 19.97 -7.22 4.00
C LEU A 60 18.69 -8.06 3.99
N PRO A 61 18.77 -9.35 4.33
CA PRO A 61 17.58 -10.16 4.47
C PRO A 61 16.73 -9.71 5.66
N THR A 62 15.43 -9.64 5.45
CA THR A 62 14.40 -9.51 6.48
C THR A 62 13.53 -10.77 6.41
N PRO A 63 14.02 -11.91 6.95
CA PRO A 63 13.37 -13.19 6.75
C PRO A 63 12.03 -13.25 7.48
N HIS A 64 11.10 -13.99 6.90
CA HIS A 64 9.94 -14.50 7.61
C HIS A 64 10.34 -15.65 8.53
N HIS A 65 9.44 -16.06 9.42
CA HIS A 65 9.63 -17.25 10.23
C HIS A 65 9.87 -18.49 9.35
N ALA A 66 10.70 -19.43 9.79
CA ALA A 66 11.10 -20.60 8.99
C ALA A 66 9.92 -21.44 8.48
N ASP A 67 8.83 -21.48 9.23
CA ASP A 67 7.62 -22.22 8.86
C ASP A 67 6.76 -21.52 7.79
N TYR A 68 7.10 -20.26 7.41
CA TYR A 68 6.30 -19.43 6.50
C TYR A 68 6.91 -19.31 5.09
N ASP A 69 7.76 -20.24 4.70
CA ASP A 69 8.47 -20.19 3.42
C ASP A 69 7.61 -20.53 2.18
N GLY A 70 6.34 -20.91 2.39
CA GLY A 70 5.37 -21.19 1.33
C GLY A 70 5.54 -22.54 0.62
N ARG A 71 6.54 -23.36 0.99
CA ARG A 71 6.69 -24.72 0.44
C ARG A 71 5.63 -25.69 0.96
N TYR A 72 5.05 -25.38 2.10
CA TYR A 72 3.96 -26.10 2.75
C TYR A 72 2.80 -25.15 3.01
N PRO A 73 1.56 -25.65 3.28
CA PRO A 73 0.43 -24.79 3.63
C PRO A 73 0.73 -23.94 4.85
N THR A 74 0.43 -22.65 4.75
CA THR A 74 0.72 -21.64 5.81
C THR A 74 -0.49 -20.83 6.24
N SER A 75 -1.65 -21.05 5.60
CA SER A 75 -2.88 -20.26 5.88
C SER A 75 -3.40 -20.37 7.31
N ASP A 76 -3.08 -21.46 7.99
CA ASP A 76 -3.52 -21.73 9.37
C ASP A 76 -2.48 -21.36 10.43
N LEU A 77 -1.32 -20.81 10.00
CA LEU A 77 -0.29 -20.35 10.92
C LEU A 77 -0.64 -18.98 11.50
N GLU A 78 -0.21 -18.74 12.74
CA GLU A 78 -0.38 -17.44 13.39
C GLU A 78 0.33 -16.33 12.59
N PRO A 79 -0.32 -15.21 12.27
CA PRO A 79 0.33 -14.09 11.59
C PRO A 79 1.53 -13.57 12.38
N LYS A 80 2.64 -13.32 11.69
CA LYS A 80 3.88 -12.79 12.30
C LYS A 80 4.51 -11.75 11.39
N ASP A 81 5.22 -10.81 12.00
CA ASP A 81 6.06 -9.85 11.31
C ASP A 81 7.35 -10.51 10.79
N PHE A 82 8.09 -9.78 9.97
CA PHE A 82 9.43 -10.17 9.55
C PHE A 82 10.42 -10.05 10.72
N GLU A 83 11.56 -10.72 10.57
CA GLU A 83 12.65 -10.64 11.54
C GLU A 83 13.66 -9.56 11.12
N TYR A 84 13.83 -8.53 11.95
CA TYR A 84 14.66 -7.36 11.65
C TYR A 84 15.97 -7.31 12.40
N THR A 85 16.34 -8.32 13.17
CA THR A 85 17.54 -8.33 14.01
C THR A 85 18.80 -8.02 13.21
N ILE A 86 18.95 -8.64 12.03
CA ILE A 86 20.11 -8.42 11.15
C ILE A 86 20.12 -6.97 10.64
N LEU A 87 19.00 -6.47 10.12
CA LEU A 87 18.90 -5.10 9.61
C LEU A 87 19.22 -4.08 10.70
N LYS A 88 18.64 -4.24 11.88
CA LYS A 88 18.83 -3.34 13.02
C LYS A 88 20.27 -3.32 13.49
N SER A 89 20.90 -4.48 13.67
CA SER A 89 22.29 -4.56 14.12
C SER A 89 23.27 -3.92 13.14
N VAL A 90 23.05 -4.12 11.84
CA VAL A 90 23.91 -3.53 10.80
C VAL A 90 23.72 -2.01 10.72
N VAL A 91 22.50 -1.52 10.79
CA VAL A 91 22.23 -0.07 10.80
C VAL A 91 22.84 0.60 12.04
N GLU A 92 22.67 0.00 13.21
CA GLU A 92 23.24 0.51 14.47
C GLU A 92 24.77 0.53 14.44
N GLU A 93 25.41 -0.52 13.93
CA GLU A 93 26.87 -0.57 13.76
C GLU A 93 27.34 0.45 12.72
N ALA A 94 26.71 0.49 11.54
CA ALA A 94 27.03 1.43 10.46
C ALA A 94 26.94 2.88 10.92
N ASN A 95 25.93 3.22 11.72
CA ASN A 95 25.73 4.56 12.27
C ASN A 95 26.92 5.09 13.08
N GLN A 96 27.74 4.20 13.68
CA GLN A 96 28.93 4.60 14.42
C GLN A 96 30.05 5.12 13.51
N TYR A 97 30.03 4.75 12.23
CA TYR A 97 31.04 5.10 11.23
C TYR A 97 30.55 6.15 10.22
N CYS A 98 29.26 6.44 10.23
CA CYS A 98 28.61 7.39 9.33
C CYS A 98 28.65 8.82 9.85
N THR A 99 28.42 9.76 8.92
CA THR A 99 28.25 11.19 9.18
C THR A 99 27.01 11.72 8.47
N LYS A 100 26.52 12.90 8.87
CA LYS A 100 25.36 13.58 8.23
C LYS A 100 25.61 14.01 6.78
N GLU A 101 26.83 13.91 6.28
CA GLU A 101 27.10 14.15 4.86
C GLU A 101 26.73 12.94 3.99
N GLN A 102 26.60 11.75 4.58
CA GLN A 102 26.30 10.52 3.88
C GLN A 102 24.80 10.22 3.89
N LEU A 103 24.34 9.57 2.82
CA LEU A 103 22.96 9.11 2.66
C LEU A 103 22.88 7.59 2.81
N MET A 104 22.15 7.10 3.79
CA MET A 104 21.83 5.68 3.94
C MET A 104 20.50 5.38 3.27
N VAL A 105 20.51 4.40 2.38
CA VAL A 105 19.36 3.97 1.58
C VAL A 105 19.01 2.53 1.96
N ILE A 106 17.89 2.34 2.64
CA ILE A 106 17.41 1.01 3.00
C ILE A 106 16.63 0.41 1.82
N ILE A 107 17.11 -0.70 1.27
CA ILE A 107 16.47 -1.47 0.19
C ILE A 107 15.63 -2.63 0.76
N SER A 108 16.04 -3.16 1.91
CA SER A 108 15.39 -4.31 2.57
C SER A 108 13.89 -4.08 2.74
N THR A 109 13.09 -5.09 2.46
CA THR A 109 11.63 -5.00 2.61
C THR A 109 11.25 -4.99 4.09
N THR A 110 10.43 -4.03 4.49
CA THR A 110 9.94 -3.86 5.86
C THR A 110 8.42 -3.72 5.87
N MET A 111 7.80 -4.05 7.02
CA MET A 111 6.37 -3.84 7.23
C MET A 111 6.09 -2.38 7.61
N PRO A 112 4.88 -1.86 7.32
CA PRO A 112 4.52 -0.47 7.59
C PRO A 112 4.76 -0.04 9.04
N GLY A 113 5.48 1.08 9.20
CA GLY A 113 5.90 1.64 10.48
C GLY A 113 7.30 1.21 10.95
N THR A 114 7.88 0.16 10.37
CA THR A 114 9.18 -0.38 10.80
C THR A 114 10.33 0.62 10.61
N ILE A 115 10.37 1.31 9.49
CA ILE A 115 11.43 2.30 9.23
C ILE A 115 11.40 3.38 10.29
N ARG A 116 10.25 3.97 10.57
CA ARG A 116 10.12 5.05 11.57
C ARG A 116 10.39 4.58 12.99
N GLU A 117 9.78 3.46 13.38
CA GLU A 117 9.78 3.03 14.78
C GLU A 117 11.05 2.27 15.19
N GLN A 118 11.65 1.51 14.24
CA GLN A 118 12.71 0.58 14.57
C GLN A 118 14.06 0.88 13.89
N ILE A 119 14.07 1.54 12.72
CA ILE A 119 15.30 1.76 11.95
C ILE A 119 15.81 3.20 12.10
N ALA A 120 14.95 4.20 11.90
CA ALA A 120 15.36 5.62 11.97
C ALA A 120 15.99 6.02 13.31
N PRO A 121 15.54 5.53 14.49
CA PRO A 121 16.20 5.81 15.75
C PRO A 121 17.65 5.30 15.84
N LEU A 122 17.99 4.26 15.07
CA LEU A 122 19.35 3.67 15.03
C LEU A 122 20.27 4.40 14.04
N ALA A 123 19.74 5.24 13.14
CA ALA A 123 20.45 5.92 12.06
C ALA A 123 20.68 7.43 12.36
N SER A 124 20.92 7.80 13.62
CA SER A 124 20.99 9.19 14.07
C SER A 124 22.14 10.03 13.49
N ASN A 125 23.24 9.40 13.07
CA ASN A 125 24.42 10.07 12.53
C ASN A 125 24.46 10.13 10.98
N VAL A 126 23.45 9.63 10.31
CA VAL A 126 23.39 9.58 8.85
C VAL A 126 22.04 10.11 8.37
N ARG A 127 21.95 10.55 7.12
CA ARG A 127 20.66 10.87 6.46
C ARG A 127 20.04 9.56 6.00
N LEU A 128 18.71 9.41 6.07
CA LEU A 128 18.03 8.15 5.86
C LEU A 128 16.91 8.27 4.83
N VAL A 129 16.92 7.38 3.83
CA VAL A 129 15.85 7.20 2.86
C VAL A 129 15.48 5.72 2.78
N TYR A 130 14.21 5.43 2.61
CA TYR A 130 13.70 4.09 2.32
C TYR A 130 13.42 3.95 0.82
N ASN A 131 14.04 2.99 0.17
CA ASN A 131 13.91 2.81 -1.28
C ASN A 131 13.83 1.31 -1.62
N PRO A 132 12.72 0.64 -1.36
CA PRO A 132 12.54 -0.76 -1.69
C PRO A 132 12.41 -0.95 -3.20
N TYR A 133 12.99 -2.02 -3.74
CA TYR A 133 12.95 -2.31 -5.16
C TYR A 133 11.79 -3.25 -5.53
N LEU A 134 11.24 -3.03 -6.72
CA LEU A 134 10.28 -3.93 -7.37
C LEU A 134 11.04 -4.85 -8.34
N ILE A 135 11.77 -5.80 -7.80
CA ILE A 135 12.71 -6.66 -8.54
C ILE A 135 12.34 -8.12 -8.34
N ALA A 136 12.43 -8.91 -9.40
CA ALA A 136 12.30 -10.36 -9.35
C ALA A 136 13.67 -11.05 -9.42
N LEU A 137 13.84 -12.16 -8.69
CA LEU A 137 15.03 -12.99 -8.82
C LEU A 137 15.13 -13.52 -10.25
N GLY A 138 16.32 -13.39 -10.85
CA GLY A 138 16.59 -13.79 -12.22
C GLY A 138 16.54 -12.67 -13.26
N THR A 139 15.91 -11.52 -12.94
CA THR A 139 15.85 -10.32 -13.81
C THR A 139 16.44 -9.07 -13.16
N ILE A 140 17.09 -9.21 -12.00
CA ILE A 140 17.54 -8.10 -11.13
C ILE A 140 18.25 -7.00 -11.93
N ARG A 141 19.22 -7.36 -12.77
CA ARG A 141 20.03 -6.38 -13.54
C ARG A 141 19.18 -5.55 -14.50
N GLY A 142 18.23 -6.19 -15.18
CA GLY A 142 17.28 -5.51 -16.06
C GLY A 142 16.30 -4.63 -15.31
N ASP A 143 15.77 -5.14 -14.20
CA ASP A 143 14.79 -4.44 -13.37
C ASP A 143 15.40 -3.20 -12.67
N VAL A 144 16.71 -3.23 -12.37
CA VAL A 144 17.44 -2.09 -11.77
C VAL A 144 17.61 -0.96 -12.78
N VAL A 145 17.93 -1.27 -14.02
CA VAL A 145 18.19 -0.24 -15.04
C VAL A 145 16.93 0.20 -15.79
N ASN A 146 15.87 -0.60 -15.75
CA ASN A 146 14.58 -0.31 -16.39
C ASN A 146 13.39 -0.56 -15.44
N PRO A 147 13.35 0.07 -14.25
CA PRO A 147 12.26 -0.13 -13.31
C PRO A 147 10.95 0.47 -13.83
N GLU A 148 9.81 -0.12 -13.46
CA GLU A 148 8.48 0.44 -13.70
C GLU A 148 8.29 1.77 -12.96
N MET A 149 8.80 1.84 -11.72
CA MET A 149 8.83 3.06 -10.90
C MET A 149 9.98 3.00 -9.90
N VAL A 150 10.44 4.18 -9.49
CA VAL A 150 11.36 4.37 -8.36
C VAL A 150 10.54 4.85 -7.16
N MET A 151 10.57 4.11 -6.06
CA MET A 151 9.90 4.48 -4.82
C MET A 151 10.89 5.09 -3.84
N ILE A 152 10.65 6.31 -3.39
CA ILE A 152 11.50 7.01 -2.43
C ILE A 152 10.66 7.43 -1.24
N GLY A 153 10.89 6.78 -0.10
CA GLY A 153 10.27 7.13 1.18
C GLY A 153 11.18 8.07 1.97
N THR A 154 10.70 9.27 2.26
CA THR A 154 11.34 10.25 3.15
C THR A 154 10.56 10.34 4.47
N GLU A 155 11.07 11.05 5.45
CA GLU A 155 10.43 11.16 6.76
C GLU A 155 9.01 11.74 6.67
N ASN A 156 8.81 12.74 5.82
CA ASN A 156 7.56 13.50 5.70
C ASN A 156 6.86 13.33 4.34
N GLY A 157 7.44 12.58 3.40
CA GLY A 157 6.93 12.45 2.03
C GLY A 157 7.23 13.67 1.16
N ASP A 158 8.24 14.44 1.50
CA ASP A 158 8.65 15.61 0.75
C ASP A 158 9.78 15.28 -0.23
N ILE A 159 9.86 16.04 -1.33
CA ILE A 159 11.02 16.03 -2.23
C ILE A 159 12.10 16.91 -1.58
N ASP A 160 12.77 16.39 -0.58
CA ASP A 160 13.84 17.06 0.13
C ASP A 160 15.21 16.87 -0.55
N LYS A 161 16.28 17.34 0.10
CA LYS A 161 17.65 17.18 -0.40
C LYS A 161 18.01 15.71 -0.63
N ASP A 162 17.56 14.82 0.24
CA ASP A 162 17.92 13.41 0.24
C ASP A 162 17.23 12.67 -0.92
N ALA A 163 15.94 12.99 -1.17
CA ALA A 163 15.22 12.53 -2.34
C ALA A 163 15.86 13.03 -3.64
N HIS A 164 16.21 14.31 -3.73
CA HIS A 164 16.89 14.88 -4.90
C HIS A 164 18.24 14.21 -5.17
N GLU A 165 19.04 13.94 -4.15
CA GLU A 165 20.33 13.27 -4.27
C GLU A 165 20.16 11.86 -4.84
N LEU A 166 19.19 11.10 -4.32
CA LEU A 166 18.91 9.75 -4.79
C LEU A 166 18.33 9.73 -6.21
N ILE A 167 17.45 10.67 -6.57
CA ILE A 167 16.93 10.83 -7.94
C ILE A 167 18.10 11.09 -8.90
N SER A 168 18.96 12.05 -8.58
CA SER A 168 20.13 12.39 -9.42
C SER A 168 21.09 11.21 -9.58
N PHE A 169 21.23 10.38 -8.55
CA PHE A 169 21.98 9.13 -8.64
C PHE A 169 21.32 8.18 -9.65
N TYR A 170 20.00 7.94 -9.55
CA TYR A 170 19.29 7.04 -10.46
C TYR A 170 19.23 7.53 -11.90
N ASP A 171 19.20 8.84 -12.16
CA ASP A 171 19.31 9.42 -13.52
C ASP A 171 20.61 8.98 -14.23
N SER A 172 21.66 8.69 -13.44
CA SER A 172 22.94 8.21 -13.99
C SER A 172 23.00 6.70 -14.20
N VAL A 173 22.06 5.95 -13.64
CA VAL A 173 22.03 4.47 -13.64
C VAL A 173 20.98 3.92 -14.60
N MET A 174 19.79 4.52 -14.61
CA MET A 174 18.64 3.98 -15.32
C MET A 174 18.72 4.25 -16.83
N GLU A 175 18.17 3.32 -17.62
CA GLU A 175 18.15 3.36 -19.09
C GLU A 175 16.79 3.77 -19.64
N ASN A 176 15.74 3.69 -18.81
CA ASN A 176 14.42 4.24 -19.08
C ASN A 176 14.20 5.53 -18.27
N GLU A 177 13.09 6.20 -18.51
CA GLU A 177 12.64 7.35 -17.74
C GLU A 177 11.51 6.91 -16.81
N PRO A 178 11.80 6.20 -15.70
CA PRO A 178 10.76 5.69 -14.81
C PRO A 178 10.11 6.86 -14.08
N ARG A 179 8.83 6.70 -13.77
CA ARG A 179 8.19 7.62 -12.82
C ARG A 179 8.85 7.47 -11.45
N VAL A 180 9.08 8.60 -10.79
CA VAL A 180 9.56 8.65 -9.42
C VAL A 180 8.38 8.97 -8.51
N GLU A 181 8.13 8.12 -7.53
CA GLU A 181 7.06 8.29 -6.55
C GLU A 181 7.66 8.59 -5.20
N ILE A 182 7.27 9.73 -4.63
CA ILE A 182 7.74 10.18 -3.31
C ILE A 182 6.66 9.90 -2.27
N PHE A 183 7.08 9.32 -1.15
CA PHE A 183 6.22 8.83 -0.09
C PHE A 183 6.75 9.23 1.28
N THR A 184 5.90 9.18 2.30
CA THR A 184 6.42 8.94 3.65
C THR A 184 6.98 7.52 3.74
N TRP A 185 7.79 7.24 4.76
CA TRP A 185 8.31 5.87 4.97
C TRP A 185 7.17 4.85 5.00
N GLU A 186 6.09 5.12 5.74
CA GLU A 186 4.93 4.23 5.87
C GLU A 186 4.18 4.00 4.56
N GLU A 187 4.00 5.05 3.77
CA GLU A 187 3.36 4.94 2.45
C GLU A 187 4.21 4.10 1.49
N CYS A 188 5.53 4.26 1.56
CA CYS A 188 6.47 3.49 0.75
C CYS A 188 6.46 2.00 1.15
N GLU A 189 6.48 1.70 2.46
CA GLU A 189 6.36 0.35 3.01
C GLU A 189 5.04 -0.30 2.58
N LEU A 190 3.90 0.42 2.73
CA LEU A 190 2.59 -0.04 2.28
C LEU A 190 2.59 -0.34 0.77
N THR A 191 3.10 0.58 -0.04
CA THR A 191 3.13 0.42 -1.50
C THR A 191 3.94 -0.82 -1.89
N LYS A 192 5.10 -1.03 -1.27
CA LYS A 192 5.94 -2.22 -1.51
C LYS A 192 5.22 -3.52 -1.19
N ILE A 193 4.55 -3.61 -0.06
CA ILE A 193 3.83 -4.82 0.36
C ILE A 193 2.61 -5.05 -0.54
N PHE A 194 1.81 -4.01 -0.79
CA PHE A 194 0.59 -4.14 -1.59
C PHE A 194 0.86 -4.42 -3.07
N TYR A 195 2.01 -4.03 -3.62
CA TYR A 195 2.39 -4.39 -4.99
C TYR A 195 2.34 -5.92 -5.19
N ASN A 196 2.99 -6.67 -4.32
CA ASN A 196 2.96 -8.14 -4.40
C ASN A 196 1.59 -8.72 -4.08
N THR A 197 0.85 -8.13 -3.14
CA THR A 197 -0.48 -8.60 -2.74
C THR A 197 -1.49 -8.44 -3.87
N PHE A 198 -1.45 -7.33 -4.63
CA PHE A 198 -2.27 -7.15 -5.83
C PHE A 198 -1.95 -8.19 -6.91
N ILE A 199 -0.67 -8.50 -7.13
CA ILE A 199 -0.25 -9.55 -8.07
C ILE A 199 -0.82 -10.90 -7.63
N SER A 200 -0.68 -11.25 -6.34
CA SER A 200 -1.20 -12.51 -5.81
C SER A 200 -2.72 -12.61 -5.95
N ALA A 201 -3.46 -11.55 -5.62
CA ALA A 201 -4.91 -11.50 -5.78
C ALA A 201 -5.33 -11.69 -7.25
N LYS A 202 -4.61 -11.06 -8.18
CA LYS A 202 -4.83 -11.18 -9.63
C LYS A 202 -4.61 -12.61 -10.11
N ILE A 203 -3.51 -13.25 -9.69
CA ILE A 203 -3.19 -14.64 -10.04
C ILE A 203 -4.27 -15.59 -9.50
N VAL A 204 -4.69 -15.42 -8.24
CA VAL A 204 -5.74 -16.26 -7.64
C VAL A 204 -7.06 -16.12 -8.39
N LEU A 205 -7.47 -14.91 -8.78
CA LEU A 205 -8.67 -14.68 -9.57
C LEU A 205 -8.59 -15.35 -10.95
N VAL A 206 -7.45 -15.25 -11.64
CA VAL A 206 -7.24 -15.87 -12.95
C VAL A 206 -7.26 -17.39 -12.83
N ASN A 207 -6.61 -17.95 -11.81
CA ASN A 207 -6.61 -19.40 -11.58
C ASN A 207 -8.01 -19.91 -11.21
N LEU A 208 -8.83 -19.15 -10.48
CA LEU A 208 -10.22 -19.49 -10.23
C LEU A 208 -11.03 -19.59 -11.54
N ILE A 209 -10.82 -18.65 -12.47
CA ILE A 209 -11.43 -18.74 -13.82
C ILE A 209 -10.99 -20.03 -14.52
N GLN A 210 -9.71 -20.41 -14.41
CA GLN A 210 -9.18 -21.65 -14.97
C GLN A 210 -9.87 -22.89 -14.38
N ASP A 211 -10.01 -22.93 -13.05
CA ASP A 211 -10.66 -24.07 -12.37
C ASP A 211 -12.13 -24.21 -12.78
N LEU A 212 -12.87 -23.09 -12.86
CA LEU A 212 -14.24 -23.10 -13.35
C LEU A 212 -14.32 -23.52 -14.82
N ALA A 213 -13.48 -22.97 -15.69
CA ALA A 213 -13.45 -23.32 -17.10
C ALA A 213 -13.22 -24.82 -17.30
N ASN A 214 -12.32 -25.41 -16.51
CA ASN A 214 -12.04 -26.84 -16.54
C ASN A 214 -13.22 -27.69 -16.08
N LYS A 215 -13.96 -27.25 -15.05
CA LYS A 215 -15.12 -27.98 -14.49
C LYS A 215 -16.40 -27.80 -15.30
N ILE A 216 -16.65 -26.63 -15.84
CA ILE A 216 -17.82 -26.32 -16.66
C ILE A 216 -17.74 -27.01 -18.03
N GLY A 217 -16.53 -27.11 -18.60
CA GLY A 217 -16.31 -27.63 -19.93
C GLY A 217 -16.65 -26.65 -21.06
N ASN A 218 -16.31 -27.01 -22.29
CA ASN A 218 -16.52 -26.20 -23.50
C ASN A 218 -16.05 -24.74 -23.38
N SER A 219 -14.96 -24.52 -22.62
CA SER A 219 -14.40 -23.19 -22.37
C SER A 219 -12.88 -23.24 -22.35
N ASN A 220 -12.25 -22.12 -22.71
CA ASN A 220 -10.81 -21.94 -22.66
C ASN A 220 -10.49 -20.71 -21.80
N VAL A 221 -9.72 -20.91 -20.74
CA VAL A 221 -9.31 -19.84 -19.82
C VAL A 221 -8.59 -18.72 -20.55
N ASP A 222 -7.71 -19.02 -21.51
CA ASP A 222 -6.95 -17.99 -22.23
C ASP A 222 -7.86 -17.08 -23.06
N THR A 223 -8.94 -17.63 -23.64
CA THR A 223 -9.93 -16.82 -24.35
C THR A 223 -10.61 -15.84 -23.41
N ILE A 224 -10.96 -16.26 -22.20
CA ILE A 224 -11.60 -15.45 -21.18
C ILE A 224 -10.64 -14.37 -20.67
N THR A 225 -9.46 -14.77 -20.21
CA THR A 225 -8.48 -13.87 -19.58
C THR A 225 -7.89 -12.88 -20.57
N ASN A 226 -7.66 -13.28 -21.84
CA ASN A 226 -7.26 -12.36 -22.91
C ASN A 226 -8.32 -11.31 -23.23
N ALA A 227 -9.61 -11.67 -23.13
CA ALA A 227 -10.69 -10.68 -23.27
C ALA A 227 -10.69 -9.68 -22.11
N LEU A 228 -10.55 -10.15 -20.87
CA LEU A 228 -10.49 -9.32 -19.67
C LEU A 228 -9.23 -8.42 -19.64
N ALA A 229 -8.07 -8.93 -20.08
CA ALA A 229 -6.82 -8.18 -20.13
C ALA A 229 -6.86 -6.95 -21.05
N ARG A 230 -7.75 -6.94 -22.04
CA ARG A 230 -7.97 -5.78 -22.92
C ARG A 230 -8.91 -4.73 -22.34
N CYS A 231 -9.47 -4.95 -21.14
CA CYS A 231 -10.30 -3.96 -20.43
C CYS A 231 -9.42 -2.96 -19.65
N ASP A 232 -8.55 -2.25 -20.37
CA ASP A 232 -7.51 -1.38 -19.82
C ASP A 232 -8.04 -0.12 -19.11
N SER A 233 -9.23 0.34 -19.46
CA SER A 233 -9.83 1.54 -18.86
C SER A 233 -10.51 1.28 -17.51
N VAL A 234 -10.91 0.05 -17.21
CA VAL A 234 -11.69 -0.29 -16.00
C VAL A 234 -11.01 -1.34 -15.13
N ILE A 235 -10.74 -2.53 -15.68
CA ILE A 235 -10.23 -3.67 -14.90
C ILE A 235 -8.72 -3.54 -14.68
N MET A 236 -7.98 -3.14 -15.71
CA MET A 236 -6.52 -3.05 -15.69
C MET A 236 -6.00 -1.61 -15.50
N GLY A 237 -6.88 -0.60 -15.60
CA GLY A 237 -6.54 0.82 -15.44
C GLY A 237 -6.68 1.33 -14.01
N PRO A 238 -6.48 2.65 -13.77
CA PRO A 238 -6.52 3.26 -12.44
C PRO A 238 -7.95 3.42 -11.87
N LYS A 239 -8.98 3.14 -12.64
CA LYS A 239 -10.36 3.23 -12.16
C LYS A 239 -10.60 2.26 -11.01
N PHE A 240 -11.30 2.70 -9.98
CA PHE A 240 -11.53 1.98 -8.72
C PHE A 240 -10.27 1.74 -7.85
N MET A 241 -9.18 2.45 -8.13
CA MET A 241 -7.97 2.41 -7.29
C MET A 241 -7.95 3.51 -6.21
N LYS A 242 -9.07 4.21 -5.99
CA LYS A 242 -9.22 5.21 -4.93
C LYS A 242 -9.98 4.61 -3.76
N GLY A 243 -9.35 4.59 -2.57
CA GLY A 243 -10.02 4.22 -1.33
C GLY A 243 -11.17 5.20 -1.01
N GLY A 244 -12.25 4.70 -0.42
CA GLY A 244 -13.44 5.49 -0.10
C GLY A 244 -14.49 4.61 0.55
N MET A 245 -15.74 4.74 0.11
CA MET A 245 -16.81 3.81 0.48
C MET A 245 -16.66 2.49 -0.28
N GLY A 246 -17.35 1.45 0.18
CA GLY A 246 -17.42 0.16 -0.50
C GLY A 246 -18.02 0.23 -1.90
N ASP A 247 -18.05 -0.92 -2.58
CA ASP A 247 -18.72 -1.06 -3.86
C ASP A 247 -20.21 -0.66 -3.78
N GLY A 248 -20.79 -0.22 -4.86
CA GLY A 248 -22.17 0.26 -4.91
C GLY A 248 -22.98 -0.41 -6.00
N GLY A 249 -24.28 -0.54 -5.70
CA GLY A 249 -25.29 -1.10 -6.59
C GLY A 249 -25.56 -2.58 -6.38
N PRO A 250 -26.72 -3.07 -6.85
CA PRO A 250 -27.21 -4.42 -6.56
C PRO A 250 -26.40 -5.53 -7.24
N CYS A 251 -25.63 -5.20 -8.30
CA CYS A 251 -24.91 -6.19 -9.08
C CYS A 251 -23.77 -6.82 -8.28
N HIS A 252 -23.03 -6.04 -7.49
CA HIS A 252 -21.86 -6.55 -6.75
C HIS A 252 -22.22 -7.65 -5.76
N PRO A 253 -23.11 -7.46 -4.78
CA PRO A 253 -23.49 -8.54 -3.85
C PRO A 253 -24.21 -9.69 -4.57
N ARG A 254 -25.07 -9.39 -5.54
CA ARG A 254 -25.80 -10.42 -6.30
C ARG A 254 -24.84 -11.36 -7.05
N ASP A 255 -23.89 -10.80 -7.76
CA ASP A 255 -22.97 -11.59 -8.58
C ASP A 255 -21.98 -12.37 -7.69
N MET A 256 -21.56 -11.80 -6.53
CA MET A 256 -20.76 -12.53 -5.53
C MET A 256 -21.50 -13.75 -4.98
N ILE A 257 -22.80 -13.63 -4.66
CA ILE A 257 -23.63 -14.76 -4.22
C ILE A 257 -23.71 -15.82 -5.30
N THR A 258 -23.89 -15.41 -6.56
CA THR A 258 -24.01 -16.34 -7.69
C THR A 258 -22.71 -17.09 -7.96
N VAL A 259 -21.56 -16.42 -7.89
CA VAL A 259 -20.27 -17.12 -8.11
C VAL A 259 -19.87 -18.02 -6.94
N ARG A 260 -20.32 -17.71 -5.71
CA ARG A 260 -20.22 -18.64 -4.58
C ARG A 260 -21.01 -19.92 -4.83
N TRP A 261 -22.27 -19.77 -5.27
CA TRP A 261 -23.12 -20.93 -5.59
C TRP A 261 -22.52 -21.80 -6.70
N ILE A 262 -21.95 -21.20 -7.76
CA ILE A 262 -21.34 -22.00 -8.84
C ILE A 262 -20.03 -22.68 -8.38
N ALA A 263 -19.26 -22.03 -7.53
CA ALA A 263 -18.06 -22.60 -6.93
C ALA A 263 -18.41 -23.82 -6.08
N GLU A 264 -19.45 -23.74 -5.26
CA GLU A 264 -19.98 -24.86 -4.48
C GLU A 264 -20.51 -25.99 -5.38
N LYS A 265 -21.34 -25.64 -6.37
CA LYS A 265 -21.91 -26.64 -7.33
C LYS A 265 -20.84 -27.48 -8.03
N TYR A 266 -19.68 -26.88 -8.35
CA TYR A 266 -18.58 -27.56 -9.02
C TYR A 266 -17.48 -28.01 -8.07
N ASP A 267 -17.72 -27.94 -6.78
CA ASP A 267 -16.80 -28.39 -5.73
C ASP A 267 -15.36 -27.90 -5.96
N LEU A 268 -15.19 -26.57 -5.93
CA LEU A 268 -13.85 -25.96 -6.06
C LEU A 268 -12.98 -26.16 -4.82
N GLY A 269 -13.58 -26.47 -3.67
CA GLY A 269 -12.87 -26.65 -2.41
C GLY A 269 -12.39 -25.38 -1.71
N TYR A 270 -12.76 -24.20 -2.22
CA TYR A 270 -12.48 -22.87 -1.60
C TYR A 270 -13.55 -21.85 -1.98
N ASP A 271 -13.74 -20.83 -1.10
CA ASP A 271 -14.72 -19.76 -1.26
C ASP A 271 -14.05 -18.36 -1.17
N LEU A 272 -13.37 -17.97 -2.25
CA LEU A 272 -12.76 -16.64 -2.36
C LEU A 272 -13.81 -15.53 -2.28
N PHE A 273 -14.96 -15.73 -2.90
CA PHE A 273 -16.01 -14.71 -2.99
C PHE A 273 -16.71 -14.47 -1.65
N GLY A 274 -16.88 -15.51 -0.82
CA GLY A 274 -17.34 -15.38 0.55
C GLY A 274 -16.39 -14.55 1.40
N SER A 275 -15.09 -14.73 1.23
CA SER A 275 -14.07 -13.92 1.90
C SER A 275 -14.14 -12.45 1.47
N ILE A 276 -14.37 -12.17 0.18
CA ILE A 276 -14.54 -10.80 -0.33
C ILE A 276 -15.82 -10.17 0.26
N MET A 277 -16.94 -10.90 0.30
CA MET A 277 -18.19 -10.40 0.90
C MET A 277 -18.02 -10.11 2.40
N THR A 278 -17.37 -11.00 3.12
CA THR A 278 -17.06 -10.79 4.55
C THR A 278 -16.21 -9.55 4.77
N ALA A 279 -15.17 -9.35 3.95
CA ALA A 279 -14.32 -8.17 4.02
C ALA A 279 -15.11 -6.89 3.71
N ARG A 280 -15.98 -6.89 2.70
CA ARG A 280 -16.86 -5.78 2.33
C ARG A 280 -17.76 -5.35 3.50
N GLU A 281 -18.39 -6.31 4.16
CA GLU A 281 -19.28 -6.07 5.31
C GLU A 281 -18.46 -5.58 6.52
N ARG A 282 -17.32 -6.19 6.80
CA ARG A 282 -16.44 -5.76 7.89
C ARG A 282 -15.90 -4.34 7.68
N GLN A 283 -15.58 -3.94 6.46
CA GLN A 283 -15.17 -2.56 6.14
C GLN A 283 -16.28 -1.55 6.46
N ALA A 284 -17.55 -1.88 6.16
CA ALA A 284 -18.68 -1.03 6.53
C ALA A 284 -18.85 -0.93 8.06
N LEU A 285 -18.68 -2.04 8.77
CA LEU A 285 -18.70 -2.04 10.25
C LEU A 285 -17.52 -1.22 10.82
N ASN A 286 -16.30 -1.35 10.30
CA ASN A 286 -15.16 -0.54 10.73
C ASN A 286 -15.43 0.96 10.56
N MET A 287 -16.09 1.37 9.48
CA MET A 287 -16.50 2.77 9.28
C MET A 287 -17.54 3.19 10.33
N ALA A 288 -18.51 2.34 10.63
CA ALA A 288 -19.52 2.62 11.67
C ALA A 288 -18.87 2.76 13.06
N GLU A 289 -17.99 1.85 13.45
CA GLU A 289 -17.21 1.92 14.70
C GLU A 289 -16.39 3.20 14.79
N TYR A 290 -15.74 3.59 13.68
CA TYR A 290 -14.97 4.85 13.59
C TYR A 290 -15.86 6.09 13.76
N LEU A 291 -17.01 6.13 13.08
CA LEU A 291 -17.96 7.23 13.19
C LEU A 291 -18.51 7.35 14.61
N MET A 292 -18.88 6.24 15.24
CA MET A 292 -19.36 6.23 16.62
C MET A 292 -18.31 6.73 17.60
N SER A 293 -17.05 6.31 17.46
CA SER A 293 -15.95 6.78 18.30
C SER A 293 -15.68 8.28 18.09
N THR A 294 -15.82 8.75 16.85
CA THR A 294 -15.65 10.19 16.50
C THR A 294 -16.80 11.03 17.02
N ALA A 295 -18.01 10.48 17.02
CA ALA A 295 -19.23 11.16 17.44
C ALA A 295 -19.24 11.55 18.92
N ASN A 296 -18.64 10.74 19.78
CA ASN A 296 -18.57 11.00 21.23
C ASN A 296 -19.91 11.46 21.83
N GLY A 297 -21.00 10.76 21.45
CA GLY A 297 -22.37 11.04 21.89
C GLY A 297 -23.20 11.96 20.99
N LEU A 298 -22.62 12.57 19.96
CA LEU A 298 -23.37 13.28 18.93
C LEU A 298 -24.13 12.28 18.03
N PRO A 299 -25.28 12.62 17.48
CA PRO A 299 -25.93 11.83 16.45
C PRO A 299 -25.11 11.82 15.15
N VAL A 300 -25.26 10.76 14.37
CA VAL A 300 -24.59 10.62 13.08
C VAL A 300 -25.60 10.80 11.95
N CYS A 301 -25.19 11.51 10.89
CA CYS A 301 -25.95 11.59 9.64
C CYS A 301 -25.12 10.98 8.50
N VAL A 302 -25.72 10.03 7.81
CA VAL A 302 -25.17 9.48 6.57
C VAL A 302 -25.70 10.34 5.41
N VAL A 303 -24.80 11.04 4.73
CA VAL A 303 -25.09 11.94 3.60
C VAL A 303 -24.75 11.23 2.30
N GLY A 304 -25.74 10.98 1.45
CA GLY A 304 -25.63 10.19 0.23
C GLY A 304 -26.02 8.72 0.49
N THR A 305 -27.34 8.43 0.45
CA THR A 305 -27.88 7.08 0.68
C THR A 305 -28.04 6.28 -0.61
N ALA A 306 -28.16 6.94 -1.75
CA ALA A 306 -28.11 6.28 -3.05
C ALA A 306 -26.78 5.53 -3.22
N TYR A 307 -26.77 4.43 -3.95
CA TYR A 307 -25.54 3.69 -4.21
C TYR A 307 -24.52 4.51 -5.04
N LYS A 308 -25.01 5.53 -5.73
CA LYS A 308 -24.23 6.44 -6.57
C LYS A 308 -24.95 7.79 -6.67
N LYS A 309 -24.19 8.88 -6.54
CA LYS A 309 -24.69 10.24 -6.71
C LYS A 309 -25.42 10.43 -8.03
N GLY A 310 -26.59 11.09 -8.01
CA GLY A 310 -27.43 11.35 -9.17
C GLY A 310 -28.25 10.16 -9.65
N VAL A 311 -28.28 9.06 -8.88
CA VAL A 311 -29.07 7.86 -9.21
C VAL A 311 -29.97 7.52 -8.01
N PRO A 312 -31.26 7.83 -8.01
CA PRO A 312 -32.18 7.63 -6.88
C PRO A 312 -32.49 6.15 -6.62
N PHE A 313 -31.49 5.42 -6.12
CA PHE A 313 -31.58 3.98 -5.92
C PHE A 313 -30.62 3.53 -4.80
N GLU A 314 -31.16 2.90 -3.75
CA GLU A 314 -30.41 2.54 -2.53
C GLU A 314 -29.95 1.08 -2.48
N PHE A 315 -30.44 0.20 -3.36
CA PHE A 315 -30.07 -1.22 -3.32
C PHE A 315 -28.55 -1.39 -3.57
N GLY A 316 -27.93 -2.11 -2.67
CA GLY A 316 -26.48 -2.30 -2.69
C GLY A 316 -25.68 -1.06 -2.28
N SER A 317 -26.31 -0.08 -1.63
CA SER A 317 -25.61 1.09 -1.10
C SER A 317 -24.73 0.73 0.11
N SER A 318 -23.44 0.99 -0.02
CA SER A 318 -22.49 0.80 1.08
C SER A 318 -22.73 1.77 2.24
N SER A 319 -23.25 2.96 1.98
CA SER A 319 -23.60 3.95 3.00
C SER A 319 -24.78 3.52 3.86
N ILE A 320 -25.79 2.88 3.25
CA ILE A 320 -26.91 2.27 3.99
C ILE A 320 -26.41 1.13 4.89
N MET A 321 -25.46 0.32 4.43
CA MET A 321 -24.84 -0.72 5.24
C MET A 321 -24.09 -0.14 6.45
N VAL A 322 -23.35 0.95 6.28
CA VAL A 322 -22.72 1.67 7.40
C VAL A 322 -23.77 2.15 8.40
N GLY A 323 -24.87 2.76 7.89
CA GLY A 323 -25.99 3.20 8.73
C GLY A 323 -26.69 2.07 9.48
N HIS A 324 -26.80 0.88 8.88
CA HIS A 324 -27.30 -0.33 9.54
C HIS A 324 -26.42 -0.71 10.73
N TYR A 325 -25.10 -0.82 10.53
CA TYR A 325 -24.17 -1.15 11.62
C TYR A 325 -24.12 -0.07 12.71
N LEU A 326 -24.22 1.22 12.36
CA LEU A 326 -24.33 2.30 13.35
C LEU A 326 -25.52 2.10 14.28
N LYS A 327 -26.69 1.69 13.75
CA LYS A 327 -27.89 1.39 14.55
C LYS A 327 -27.68 0.17 15.43
N GLU A 328 -27.07 -0.89 14.90
CA GLU A 328 -26.77 -2.11 15.67
C GLU A 328 -25.86 -1.86 16.87
N ILE A 329 -24.87 -0.95 16.72
CA ILE A 329 -23.98 -0.57 17.82
C ILE A 329 -24.55 0.55 18.71
N GLY A 330 -25.83 0.94 18.52
CA GLY A 330 -26.58 1.84 19.39
C GLY A 330 -26.38 3.33 19.12
N CYS A 331 -25.95 3.72 17.92
CA CYS A 331 -25.82 5.11 17.53
C CYS A 331 -27.17 5.69 17.06
N ASP A 332 -27.43 6.96 17.38
CA ASP A 332 -28.57 7.72 16.79
C ASP A 332 -28.19 8.13 15.35
N VAL A 333 -28.90 7.55 14.37
CA VAL A 333 -28.57 7.66 12.94
C VAL A 333 -29.70 8.27 12.15
N SER A 334 -29.38 9.32 11.42
CA SER A 334 -30.23 9.93 10.38
C SER A 334 -29.61 9.76 8.99
N TYR A 335 -30.42 9.95 7.97
CA TYR A 335 -30.01 9.84 6.57
C TYR A 335 -30.43 11.07 5.80
N TYR A 336 -29.58 11.50 4.88
CA TYR A 336 -29.88 12.59 3.97
C TYR A 336 -29.33 12.29 2.57
N ASP A 337 -30.19 12.38 1.59
CA ASP A 337 -29.81 12.32 0.18
C ASP A 337 -30.88 13.06 -0.65
N PRO A 338 -30.56 14.18 -1.32
CA PRO A 338 -31.52 14.92 -2.12
C PRO A 338 -32.03 14.11 -3.32
N ASP A 339 -31.25 13.17 -3.86
CA ASP A 339 -31.70 12.29 -4.94
C ASP A 339 -32.80 11.33 -4.46
N MET A 340 -32.90 11.08 -3.15
CA MET A 340 -33.93 10.26 -2.49
C MET A 340 -35.10 11.09 -1.91
N CYS A 341 -35.13 12.41 -2.17
CA CYS A 341 -36.17 13.33 -1.70
C CYS A 341 -36.38 13.35 -0.17
N ASN A 342 -35.38 13.05 0.64
CA ASN A 342 -35.46 13.18 2.08
C ASN A 342 -34.86 14.50 2.55
N THR A 343 -35.18 14.90 3.80
CA THR A 343 -34.77 16.16 4.39
C THR A 343 -33.98 15.96 5.65
N ILE A 344 -33.17 16.97 6.01
CA ILE A 344 -32.41 16.97 7.24
C ILE A 344 -32.60 18.29 7.99
N ASP A 345 -32.68 18.22 9.32
CA ASP A 345 -32.54 19.39 10.20
C ASP A 345 -31.04 19.65 10.43
N ALA A 346 -30.51 20.61 9.70
CA ALA A 346 -29.10 20.99 9.77
C ALA A 346 -28.77 21.87 10.99
N SER A 347 -29.75 22.28 11.82
CA SER A 347 -29.53 23.07 13.04
C SER A 347 -28.93 22.27 14.21
N ILE A 348 -28.87 20.92 14.07
CA ILE A 348 -28.40 20.01 15.10
C ILE A 348 -26.92 19.67 14.82
N ASN A 349 -26.06 19.81 15.84
CA ASN A 349 -24.67 19.33 15.77
C ASN A 349 -24.61 17.81 15.56
N ARG A 350 -23.90 17.38 14.54
CA ARG A 350 -23.81 15.95 14.15
C ARG A 350 -22.41 15.61 13.66
N VAL A 351 -22.14 14.32 13.58
CA VAL A 351 -21.11 13.79 12.68
C VAL A 351 -21.74 13.45 11.34
N TYR A 352 -21.23 14.02 10.28
CA TYR A 352 -21.72 13.80 8.91
C TYR A 352 -20.73 12.91 8.15
N LEU A 353 -21.20 11.75 7.68
CA LEU A 353 -20.45 10.92 6.73
C LEU A 353 -20.81 11.36 5.31
N LEU A 354 -19.87 11.93 4.56
CA LEU A 354 -20.07 12.32 3.17
C LEU A 354 -19.81 11.12 2.25
N ALA A 355 -20.79 10.22 2.12
CA ALA A 355 -20.62 8.96 1.41
C ALA A 355 -20.28 9.11 -0.09
N HIS A 356 -20.65 10.23 -0.70
CA HIS A 356 -20.29 10.57 -2.08
C HIS A 356 -19.20 11.65 -2.20
N GLY A 357 -18.61 12.07 -1.08
CA GLY A 357 -17.65 13.19 -1.05
C GLY A 357 -18.30 14.55 -1.37
N ASP A 358 -19.60 14.68 -1.14
CA ASP A 358 -20.41 15.88 -1.43
C ASP A 358 -21.28 16.22 -0.23
N ASP A 359 -21.40 17.51 0.08
CA ASP A 359 -22.21 18.02 1.19
C ASP A 359 -23.66 18.32 0.78
N TYR A 360 -23.98 18.23 -0.50
CA TYR A 360 -25.30 18.56 -1.08
C TYR A 360 -25.86 19.91 -0.61
N ASN A 361 -24.98 20.88 -0.39
CA ASN A 361 -25.29 22.21 0.11
C ASN A 361 -25.94 22.24 1.51
N ILE A 362 -25.61 21.27 2.37
CA ILE A 362 -26.04 21.31 3.78
C ILE A 362 -25.35 22.50 4.49
N ASP A 363 -26.15 23.32 5.15
CA ASP A 363 -25.59 24.39 5.99
C ASP A 363 -25.26 23.85 7.39
N PHE A 364 -24.11 23.20 7.49
CA PHE A 364 -23.65 22.59 8.73
C PHE A 364 -23.46 23.61 9.85
N THR A 365 -23.79 23.22 11.09
CA THR A 365 -23.40 23.98 12.28
C THR A 365 -21.89 23.92 12.51
N THR A 366 -21.33 24.96 13.14
CA THR A 366 -19.88 25.09 13.35
C THR A 366 -19.28 23.99 14.23
N ASP A 367 -20.08 23.38 15.11
CA ASP A 367 -19.64 22.30 16.01
C ASP A 367 -19.85 20.90 15.42
N SER A 368 -20.29 20.80 14.17
CA SER A 368 -20.39 19.55 13.47
C SER A 368 -19.03 19.03 13.01
N ILE A 369 -18.93 17.70 12.91
CA ILE A 369 -17.74 17.02 12.40
C ILE A 369 -18.09 16.40 11.05
N ILE A 370 -17.24 16.65 10.05
CA ILE A 370 -17.43 16.12 8.70
C ILE A 370 -16.40 15.03 8.47
N VAL A 371 -16.84 13.83 8.14
CA VAL A 371 -16.00 12.68 7.78
C VAL A 371 -16.12 12.45 6.28
N ASP A 372 -15.03 12.66 5.57
CA ASP A 372 -14.94 12.47 4.12
C ASP A 372 -14.04 11.27 3.80
N PRO A 373 -14.60 10.12 3.40
CA PRO A 373 -13.83 8.94 3.02
C PRO A 373 -13.15 9.06 1.64
N TRP A 374 -13.49 10.07 0.85
CA TRP A 374 -12.91 10.31 -0.48
C TRP A 374 -11.75 11.31 -0.46
N ARG A 375 -11.60 12.08 0.64
CA ARG A 375 -10.55 13.09 0.83
C ARG A 375 -10.57 14.19 -0.25
N THR A 376 -11.78 14.59 -0.63
CA THR A 376 -12.04 15.60 -1.68
C THR A 376 -12.77 16.81 -1.17
N TYR A 377 -13.45 16.70 -0.02
CA TYR A 377 -14.24 17.79 0.54
C TYR A 377 -13.36 18.85 1.14
N THR A 378 -13.63 20.11 0.78
CA THR A 378 -12.99 21.30 1.34
C THR A 378 -14.04 22.34 1.67
N SER A 379 -13.82 23.18 2.67
CA SER A 379 -14.71 24.27 3.03
C SER A 379 -13.93 25.47 3.54
N ASP A 380 -14.36 26.67 3.20
CA ASP A 380 -13.85 27.93 3.75
C ASP A 380 -14.39 28.19 5.16
N LYS A 381 -15.40 27.46 5.61
CA LYS A 381 -15.96 27.53 6.95
C LYS A 381 -15.09 26.71 7.90
N ASN A 382 -15.01 27.15 9.17
CA ASN A 382 -14.17 26.50 10.19
C ASN A 382 -14.88 25.28 10.80
N PHE A 383 -15.02 24.19 10.01
CA PHE A 383 -15.49 22.89 10.46
C PHE A 383 -14.34 21.97 10.81
N LYS A 384 -14.59 20.99 11.68
CA LYS A 384 -13.68 19.86 11.82
C LYS A 384 -13.92 18.89 10.67
N ILE A 385 -13.02 18.88 9.70
CA ILE A 385 -13.04 17.93 8.58
C ILE A 385 -12.04 16.82 8.87
N ILE A 386 -12.47 15.57 8.71
CA ILE A 386 -11.65 14.38 8.84
C ILE A 386 -11.64 13.66 7.49
N HIS A 387 -10.51 13.67 6.84
CA HIS A 387 -10.27 12.90 5.62
C HIS A 387 -9.89 11.47 6.00
N TYR A 388 -10.89 10.59 6.08
CA TYR A 388 -10.67 9.19 6.46
C TYR A 388 -9.67 8.50 5.51
N GLY A 389 -8.64 7.87 6.07
CA GLY A 389 -7.52 7.31 5.32
C GLY A 389 -6.36 8.28 5.06
N ASN A 390 -6.46 9.53 5.53
CA ASN A 390 -5.32 10.45 5.60
C ASN A 390 -5.05 10.81 7.07
N THR A 391 -3.96 10.30 7.60
CA THR A 391 -3.54 10.52 9.00
C THR A 391 -2.27 11.36 9.11
N LYS A 392 -1.84 11.97 8.01
CA LYS A 392 -0.71 12.91 8.02
C LYS A 392 -1.06 14.13 8.88
N SER A 393 -0.12 14.56 9.68
CA SER A 393 -0.23 15.85 10.39
C SER A 393 -0.19 16.98 9.36
N THR A 394 -1.21 17.82 9.34
CA THR A 394 -1.24 19.05 8.53
C THR A 394 -0.49 20.16 9.25
#